data_c2a2fe40d42a91634b3f280e944338e9
#
_entry.id   c2a2fe40d42a91634b3f280e944338e9
#
_cell.length_a   1.000
_cell.length_b   1.000
_cell.length_c   1.000
_cell.angle_alpha   90.00
_cell.angle_beta   90.00
_cell.angle_gamma   90.00
#
_symmetry.space_group_name_H-M   'P 1'
#
loop_
_entity.id
_entity.type
_entity.pdbx_description
1 polymer ?
#
loop_
_entity_poly.entity_id
_entity_poly.type
_entity_poly.pdbx_seq_one_letter_code
_entity_poly.pdbx_strand_id
1 'polypeptide(L)'
;MNNDAPTYPQEVAQPFRDELVGVGFKEFLTPEDVDAAVSRQDDKTVLVMLNSVCGCAARSARPGTILSMLNEMAPDEYTTVFAGMEKQAVNHFREKYLPGLTPSSPNIALFKNGEMVFILQRYQIEGRNAVEIAKELTTAYENFCSKKNSPEDTERVKNYIETRYQVKL
;
A
#
# COMPACT_ATOMS: atom_id res chain seq x y z
N MET A 1 8.52 -29.64 1.26
CA MET A 1 7.77 -29.02 0.15
C MET A 1 7.93 -27.52 0.21
N ASN A 2 8.34 -26.92 -0.89
CA ASN A 2 8.53 -25.46 -0.95
C ASN A 2 7.21 -24.78 -1.26
N ASN A 3 6.63 -24.10 -0.26
CA ASN A 3 5.36 -23.38 -0.41
C ASN A 3 5.54 -21.93 -0.91
N ASP A 4 6.74 -21.59 -1.43
CA ASP A 4 7.04 -20.22 -1.86
C ASP A 4 6.61 -19.94 -3.29
N ALA A 5 6.14 -20.95 -4.03
CA ALA A 5 5.62 -20.75 -5.37
C ALA A 5 4.37 -19.86 -5.35
N PRO A 6 4.23 -18.94 -6.31
CA PRO A 6 3.05 -18.06 -6.36
C PRO A 6 1.75 -18.86 -6.42
N THR A 7 0.75 -18.40 -5.67
CA THR A 7 -0.59 -19.01 -5.65
C THR A 7 -1.35 -18.71 -6.94
N TYR A 8 -1.12 -17.54 -7.54
CA TYR A 8 -1.84 -17.09 -8.73
C TYR A 8 -0.93 -16.99 -9.93
N PRO A 9 -1.43 -17.24 -11.15
CA PRO A 9 -0.67 -16.96 -12.37
C PRO A 9 -0.28 -15.47 -12.45
N GLN A 10 0.89 -15.18 -13.02
CA GLN A 10 1.35 -13.80 -13.17
C GLN A 10 0.38 -12.95 -13.99
N GLU A 11 -0.21 -13.51 -15.03
CA GLU A 11 -1.17 -12.80 -15.87
C GLU A 11 -2.44 -12.42 -15.12
N VAL A 12 -2.80 -13.13 -14.05
CA VAL A 12 -3.94 -12.77 -13.18
C VAL A 12 -3.54 -11.63 -12.25
N ALA A 13 -2.34 -11.69 -11.68
CA ALA A 13 -1.86 -10.70 -10.73
C ALA A 13 -1.42 -9.38 -11.39
N GLN A 14 -0.95 -9.43 -12.62
CA GLN A 14 -0.31 -8.29 -13.28
C GLN A 14 -1.19 -7.03 -13.32
N PRO A 15 -2.49 -7.10 -13.71
CA PRO A 15 -3.33 -5.89 -13.70
C PRO A 15 -3.43 -5.24 -12.33
N PHE A 16 -3.42 -6.04 -11.26
CA PHE A 16 -3.51 -5.55 -9.89
C PHE A 16 -2.18 -4.93 -9.41
N ARG A 17 -1.06 -5.44 -9.90
CA ARG A 17 0.26 -4.81 -9.71
C ARG A 17 0.31 -3.46 -10.42
N ASP A 18 -0.10 -3.46 -11.68
CA ASP A 18 -0.02 -2.28 -12.54
C ASP A 18 -0.86 -1.12 -12.00
N GLU A 19 -1.95 -1.42 -11.33
CA GLU A 19 -2.79 -0.38 -10.74
C GLU A 19 -2.00 0.46 -9.73
N LEU A 20 -1.14 -0.15 -8.92
CA LEU A 20 -0.32 0.55 -7.94
C LEU A 20 1.01 1.04 -8.54
N VAL A 21 1.69 0.20 -9.28
CA VAL A 21 2.98 0.55 -9.89
C VAL A 21 2.81 1.71 -10.88
N GLY A 22 1.71 1.71 -11.63
CA GLY A 22 1.42 2.76 -12.61
C GLY A 22 1.30 4.15 -12.01
N VAL A 23 0.94 4.27 -10.73
CA VAL A 23 0.84 5.57 -10.05
C VAL A 23 2.10 5.87 -9.21
N GLY A 24 3.08 4.97 -9.19
CA GLY A 24 4.37 5.25 -8.56
C GLY A 24 4.71 4.41 -7.33
N PHE A 25 3.95 3.35 -7.03
CA PHE A 25 4.30 2.44 -5.93
C PHE A 25 5.53 1.61 -6.32
N LYS A 26 6.43 1.45 -5.35
CA LYS A 26 7.58 0.57 -5.47
C LYS A 26 7.22 -0.81 -4.94
N GLU A 27 7.52 -1.87 -5.70
CA GLU A 27 7.23 -3.24 -5.29
C GLU A 27 8.33 -3.82 -4.41
N PHE A 28 7.94 -4.53 -3.35
CA PHE A 28 8.83 -5.39 -2.60
C PHE A 28 8.73 -6.80 -3.19
N LEU A 29 9.82 -7.27 -3.78
CA LEU A 29 9.88 -8.59 -4.38
C LEU A 29 10.64 -9.59 -3.50
N THR A 30 11.46 -9.10 -2.58
CA THR A 30 12.30 -9.92 -1.69
C THR A 30 12.22 -9.41 -0.25
N PRO A 31 12.57 -10.24 0.75
CA PRO A 31 12.70 -9.78 2.14
C PRO A 31 13.67 -8.60 2.29
N GLU A 32 14.75 -8.59 1.51
CA GLU A 32 15.74 -7.51 1.55
C GLU A 32 15.14 -6.17 1.10
N ASP A 33 14.26 -6.20 0.10
CA ASP A 33 13.54 -5.01 -0.34
C ASP A 33 12.70 -4.41 0.79
N VAL A 34 12.02 -5.28 1.55
CA VAL A 34 11.20 -4.87 2.69
C VAL A 34 12.08 -4.17 3.74
N ASP A 35 13.18 -4.80 4.12
CA ASP A 35 14.07 -4.25 5.15
C ASP A 35 14.69 -2.92 4.72
N ALA A 36 15.11 -2.82 3.47
CA ALA A 36 15.74 -1.60 2.96
C ALA A 36 14.84 -0.36 3.09
N ALA A 37 13.52 -0.56 2.93
CA ALA A 37 12.57 0.54 3.01
C ALA A 37 12.02 0.73 4.43
N VAL A 38 11.60 -0.36 5.10
CA VAL A 38 10.81 -0.27 6.33
C VAL A 38 11.68 -0.11 7.57
N SER A 39 12.88 -0.68 7.60
CA SER A 39 13.76 -0.60 8.78
C SER A 39 14.52 0.71 8.93
N ARG A 40 14.36 1.64 8.01
CA ARG A 40 15.11 2.91 8.01
C ARG A 40 14.86 3.73 9.28
N GLN A 41 15.89 4.49 9.70
CA GLN A 41 15.88 5.26 10.95
C GLN A 41 16.12 6.76 10.68
N ASP A 42 15.52 7.30 9.63
CA ASP A 42 15.76 8.66 9.16
C ASP A 42 14.52 9.58 9.31
N ASP A 43 13.56 9.18 10.13
CA ASP A 43 12.28 9.87 10.36
C ASP A 43 11.36 9.97 9.15
N LYS A 44 11.73 9.34 8.03
CA LYS A 44 10.87 9.28 6.85
C LYS A 44 9.80 8.21 7.04
N THR A 45 8.65 8.47 6.46
CA THR A 45 7.49 7.57 6.54
C THR A 45 7.37 6.73 5.29
N VAL A 46 6.99 5.46 5.48
CA VAL A 46 6.83 4.49 4.40
C VAL A 46 5.45 3.87 4.51
N LEU A 47 4.65 4.03 3.46
CA LEU A 47 3.38 3.32 3.35
C LEU A 47 3.63 1.98 2.68
N VAL A 48 3.12 0.90 3.29
CA VAL A 48 3.17 -0.43 2.69
C VAL A 48 1.74 -0.92 2.51
N MET A 49 1.34 -1.10 1.25
CA MET A 49 0.08 -1.75 0.93
C MET A 49 0.33 -3.22 0.63
N LEU A 50 -0.21 -4.10 1.45
CA LEU A 50 -0.24 -5.53 1.18
C LEU A 50 -1.39 -5.76 0.20
N ASN A 51 -1.03 -5.94 -1.07
CA ASN A 51 -1.98 -6.10 -2.17
C ASN A 51 -2.60 -7.49 -2.17
N SER A 52 -3.75 -7.63 -2.80
CA SER A 52 -4.49 -8.87 -2.85
C SER A 52 -5.35 -8.93 -4.11
N VAL A 53 -5.73 -10.15 -4.51
CA VAL A 53 -6.63 -10.37 -5.65
C VAL A 53 -8.10 -10.25 -5.26
N CYS A 54 -8.44 -10.08 -3.98
CA CYS A 54 -9.83 -10.08 -3.53
C CYS A 54 -10.61 -8.84 -3.95
N GLY A 55 -11.93 -8.93 -3.90
CA GLY A 55 -12.83 -7.82 -4.29
C GLY A 55 -12.68 -6.58 -3.43
N CYS A 56 -12.39 -6.71 -2.14
CA CYS A 56 -12.20 -5.54 -1.27
C CYS A 56 -10.92 -4.78 -1.61
N ALA A 57 -9.89 -5.46 -2.11
CA ALA A 57 -8.70 -4.80 -2.63
C ALA A 57 -9.03 -3.99 -3.88
N ALA A 58 -9.80 -4.59 -4.81
CA ALA A 58 -10.15 -3.95 -6.07
C ALA A 58 -11.09 -2.76 -5.88
N ARG A 59 -12.09 -2.88 -5.01
CA ARG A 59 -13.12 -1.86 -4.85
C ARG A 59 -12.73 -0.75 -3.90
N SER A 60 -11.93 -1.04 -2.89
CA SER A 60 -11.71 -0.11 -1.79
C SER A 60 -10.25 0.14 -1.47
N ALA A 61 -9.45 -0.92 -1.27
CA ALA A 61 -8.09 -0.74 -0.77
C ALA A 61 -7.17 -0.05 -1.78
N ARG A 62 -7.10 -0.56 -3.01
CA ARG A 62 -6.25 0.07 -4.04
C ARG A 62 -6.74 1.45 -4.44
N PRO A 63 -8.02 1.63 -4.82
CA PRO A 63 -8.50 2.97 -5.17
C PRO A 63 -8.41 3.96 -4.02
N GLY A 64 -8.71 3.51 -2.79
CA GLY A 64 -8.64 4.38 -1.61
C GLY A 64 -7.22 4.83 -1.30
N THR A 65 -6.25 3.93 -1.41
CA THR A 65 -4.85 4.28 -1.19
C THR A 65 -4.36 5.26 -2.27
N ILE A 66 -4.73 5.02 -3.53
CA ILE A 66 -4.37 5.92 -4.63
C ILE A 66 -5.02 7.29 -4.42
N LEU A 67 -6.30 7.32 -4.04
CA LEU A 67 -6.99 8.59 -3.77
C LEU A 67 -6.32 9.37 -2.63
N SER A 68 -5.80 8.68 -1.62
CA SER A 68 -5.09 9.33 -0.51
C SER A 68 -3.82 10.06 -0.94
N MET A 69 -3.26 9.70 -2.10
CA MET A 69 -2.06 10.33 -2.63
C MET A 69 -2.30 11.78 -3.08
N LEU A 70 -3.56 12.21 -3.18
CA LEU A 70 -3.90 13.60 -3.49
C LEU A 70 -3.72 14.52 -2.28
N ASN A 71 -3.56 13.99 -1.08
CA ASN A 71 -3.40 14.79 0.13
C ASN A 71 -2.08 15.57 0.08
N GLU A 72 -2.08 16.80 0.56
CA GLU A 72 -0.86 17.61 0.61
C GLU A 72 0.20 16.95 1.48
N MET A 73 -0.17 16.56 2.70
CA MET A 73 0.72 15.79 3.57
C MET A 73 0.73 14.32 3.14
N ALA A 74 1.92 13.75 2.97
CA ALA A 74 2.06 12.43 2.35
C ALA A 74 3.23 11.64 2.94
N PRO A 75 3.17 10.29 2.83
CA PRO A 75 4.33 9.46 3.10
C PRO A 75 5.50 9.81 2.17
N ASP A 76 6.72 9.59 2.65
CA ASP A 76 7.91 9.77 1.83
C ASP A 76 8.00 8.72 0.73
N GLU A 77 7.54 7.50 1.00
CA GLU A 77 7.53 6.41 0.02
C GLU A 77 6.21 5.67 0.05
N TYR A 78 5.73 5.30 -1.14
CA TYR A 78 4.60 4.39 -1.33
C TYR A 78 5.14 3.07 -1.84
N THR A 79 4.86 1.99 -1.12
CA THR A 79 5.36 0.66 -1.45
C THR A 79 4.26 -0.38 -1.39
N THR A 80 4.49 -1.53 -2.01
CA THR A 80 3.51 -2.61 -2.02
C THR A 80 4.21 -3.96 -2.05
N VAL A 81 3.58 -4.95 -1.43
CA VAL A 81 3.94 -6.36 -1.50
C VAL A 81 2.66 -7.14 -1.79
N PHE A 82 2.75 -8.23 -2.54
CA PHE A 82 1.56 -8.91 -3.08
C PHE A 82 1.33 -10.26 -2.41
N ALA A 83 0.28 -10.34 -1.58
CA ALA A 83 -0.13 -11.57 -0.89
C ALA A 83 -0.44 -12.68 -1.91
N GLY A 84 0.15 -13.85 -1.68
CA GLY A 84 -0.01 -15.00 -2.56
C GLY A 84 0.95 -15.03 -3.73
N MET A 85 1.74 -13.98 -3.94
CA MET A 85 2.71 -13.90 -5.03
C MET A 85 4.16 -13.97 -4.51
N GLU A 86 4.67 -12.91 -3.92
CA GLU A 86 6.02 -12.90 -3.35
C GLU A 86 5.96 -13.36 -1.89
N LYS A 87 5.76 -14.65 -1.68
CA LYS A 87 5.46 -15.22 -0.36
C LYS A 87 6.55 -15.01 0.66
N GLN A 88 7.83 -15.08 0.26
CA GLN A 88 8.93 -14.85 1.19
C GLN A 88 8.93 -13.40 1.68
N ALA A 89 8.74 -12.45 0.79
CA ALA A 89 8.66 -11.03 1.14
C ALA A 89 7.44 -10.76 2.03
N VAL A 90 6.28 -11.33 1.71
CA VAL A 90 5.06 -11.20 2.49
C VAL A 90 5.23 -11.77 3.89
N ASN A 91 5.77 -12.98 4.00
CA ASN A 91 5.99 -13.62 5.29
C ASN A 91 6.97 -12.82 6.15
N HIS A 92 8.06 -12.37 5.56
CA HIS A 92 9.04 -11.54 6.25
C HIS A 92 8.42 -10.23 6.76
N PHE A 93 7.64 -9.56 5.90
CA PHE A 93 6.92 -8.34 6.27
C PHE A 93 5.99 -8.58 7.46
N ARG A 94 5.19 -9.64 7.40
CA ARG A 94 4.26 -9.97 8.48
C ARG A 94 4.97 -10.31 9.79
N GLU A 95 5.98 -11.15 9.73
CA GLU A 95 6.69 -11.62 10.93
C GLU A 95 7.47 -10.52 11.62
N LYS A 96 8.16 -9.70 10.84
CA LYS A 96 9.06 -8.69 11.40
C LYS A 96 8.35 -7.37 11.73
N TYR A 97 7.43 -6.93 10.88
CA TYR A 97 6.86 -5.58 10.97
C TYR A 97 5.41 -5.55 11.42
N LEU A 98 4.71 -6.68 11.37
CA LEU A 98 3.33 -6.80 11.86
C LEU A 98 3.22 -7.91 12.94
N PRO A 99 4.11 -7.94 13.93
CA PRO A 99 4.10 -9.03 14.91
C PRO A 99 2.82 -8.99 15.75
N GLY A 100 2.29 -10.18 16.06
CA GLY A 100 1.11 -10.31 16.89
C GLY A 100 -0.21 -10.06 16.19
N LEU A 101 -0.20 -9.67 14.91
CA LEU A 101 -1.43 -9.48 14.15
C LEU A 101 -1.77 -10.77 13.40
N THR A 102 -3.07 -11.11 13.37
CA THR A 102 -3.55 -12.22 12.55
C THR A 102 -3.33 -11.88 11.08
N PRO A 103 -2.68 -12.77 10.30
CA PRO A 103 -2.46 -12.52 8.88
C PRO A 103 -3.74 -12.20 8.13
N SER A 104 -3.75 -11.12 7.38
CA SER A 104 -4.88 -10.71 6.56
C SER A 104 -4.37 -9.96 5.33
N SER A 105 -5.18 -9.93 4.27
CA SER A 105 -4.90 -9.15 3.07
C SER A 105 -6.21 -8.78 2.37
N PRO A 106 -6.36 -7.57 1.83
CA PRO A 106 -5.35 -6.51 1.86
C PRO A 106 -5.19 -5.90 3.25
N ASN A 107 -4.07 -5.24 3.48
CA ASN A 107 -3.93 -4.29 4.57
C ASN A 107 -3.06 -3.12 4.12
N ILE A 108 -3.13 -2.02 4.86
CA ILE A 108 -2.42 -0.79 4.52
C ILE A 108 -1.79 -0.28 5.80
N ALA A 109 -0.46 -0.26 5.86
CA ALA A 109 0.27 0.10 7.07
C ALA A 109 1.23 1.26 6.81
N LEU A 110 1.38 2.12 7.80
CA LEU A 110 2.32 3.24 7.76
C LEU A 110 3.41 3.00 8.80
N PHE A 111 4.66 3.17 8.37
CA PHE A 111 5.84 2.93 9.19
C PHE A 111 6.68 4.19 9.33
N LYS A 112 7.30 4.34 10.50
CA LYS A 112 8.29 5.38 10.76
C LYS A 112 9.35 4.80 11.69
N ASN A 113 10.62 4.92 11.31
CA ASN A 113 11.75 4.39 12.08
C ASN A 113 11.61 2.91 12.41
N GLY A 114 11.15 2.12 11.45
CA GLY A 114 11.00 0.67 11.59
C GLY A 114 9.79 0.22 12.38
N GLU A 115 8.96 1.16 12.85
CA GLU A 115 7.78 0.83 13.67
C GLU A 115 6.49 1.20 12.94
N MET A 116 5.49 0.35 13.11
CA MET A 116 4.15 0.62 12.58
C MET A 116 3.48 1.70 13.44
N VAL A 117 3.13 2.82 12.80
CA VAL A 117 2.42 3.92 13.46
C VAL A 117 0.94 3.94 13.16
N PHE A 118 0.49 3.24 12.11
CA PHE A 118 -0.91 3.15 11.71
C PHE A 118 -1.12 1.94 10.83
N ILE A 119 -2.29 1.31 10.92
CA ILE A 119 -2.69 0.23 10.02
C ILE A 119 -4.20 0.20 9.82
N LEU A 120 -4.61 -0.10 8.59
CA LEU A 120 -5.96 -0.57 8.27
C LEU A 120 -5.85 -2.05 7.90
N GLN A 121 -6.43 -2.92 8.71
CA GLN A 121 -6.49 -4.34 8.45
C GLN A 121 -7.70 -4.68 7.58
N ARG A 122 -7.72 -5.88 7.01
CA ARG A 122 -8.81 -6.30 6.13
C ARG A 122 -10.19 -6.06 6.73
N TYR A 123 -10.40 -6.39 8.01
CA TYR A 123 -11.71 -6.23 8.64
C TYR A 123 -12.14 -4.76 8.75
N GLN A 124 -11.17 -3.83 8.72
CA GLN A 124 -11.43 -2.39 8.73
C GLN A 124 -11.65 -1.83 7.31
N ILE A 125 -11.27 -2.59 6.29
CA ILE A 125 -11.42 -2.21 4.88
C ILE A 125 -12.73 -2.74 4.31
N GLU A 126 -13.11 -3.95 4.69
CA GLU A 126 -14.34 -4.59 4.22
C GLU A 126 -15.56 -3.73 4.53
N GLY A 127 -16.46 -3.59 3.54
CA GLY A 127 -17.67 -2.80 3.68
C GLY A 127 -17.49 -1.29 3.59
N ARG A 128 -16.27 -0.81 3.40
CA ARG A 128 -15.99 0.62 3.24
C ARG A 128 -15.62 0.93 1.78
N ASN A 129 -15.94 2.14 1.35
CA ASN A 129 -15.62 2.58 -0.01
C ASN A 129 -14.24 3.27 -0.07
N ALA A 130 -13.78 3.56 -1.29
CA ALA A 130 -12.46 4.17 -1.50
C ALA A 130 -12.31 5.51 -0.79
N VAL A 131 -13.36 6.33 -0.75
CA VAL A 131 -13.32 7.65 -0.12
C VAL A 131 -13.12 7.52 1.39
N GLU A 132 -13.82 6.56 2.02
CA GLU A 132 -13.68 6.30 3.46
C GLU A 132 -12.27 5.80 3.80
N ILE A 133 -11.71 4.92 2.98
CA ILE A 133 -10.33 4.45 3.14
C ILE A 133 -9.34 5.61 2.99
N ALA A 134 -9.53 6.44 1.97
CA ALA A 134 -8.66 7.60 1.74
C ALA A 134 -8.69 8.56 2.94
N LYS A 135 -9.87 8.77 3.52
CA LYS A 135 -10.03 9.64 4.71
C LYS A 135 -9.22 9.13 5.90
N GLU A 136 -9.30 7.84 6.16
CA GLU A 136 -8.52 7.23 7.25
C GLU A 136 -7.02 7.40 7.02
N LEU A 137 -6.58 7.17 5.79
CA LEU A 137 -5.17 7.30 5.43
C LEU A 137 -4.67 8.74 5.52
N THR A 138 -5.44 9.69 5.00
CA THR A 138 -5.03 11.10 5.05
C THR A 138 -4.98 11.63 6.48
N THR A 139 -5.86 11.17 7.35
CA THR A 139 -5.80 11.50 8.79
C THR A 139 -4.49 10.98 9.39
N ALA A 140 -4.09 9.76 9.05
CA ALA A 140 -2.82 9.20 9.51
C ALA A 140 -1.62 10.01 8.96
N TYR A 141 -1.68 10.43 7.69
CA TYR A 141 -0.62 11.24 7.09
C TYR A 141 -0.47 12.58 7.83
N GLU A 142 -1.58 13.24 8.17
CA GLU A 142 -1.54 14.48 8.94
C GLU A 142 -0.91 14.29 10.32
N ASN A 143 -1.09 13.12 10.92
CA ASN A 143 -0.57 12.83 12.26
C ASN A 143 0.90 12.39 12.26
N PHE A 144 1.38 11.71 11.22
CA PHE A 144 2.66 11.03 11.25
C PHE A 144 3.65 11.46 10.17
N CYS A 145 3.18 12.04 9.07
CA CYS A 145 4.04 12.42 7.95
C CYS A 145 4.44 13.88 8.02
N SER A 146 5.56 14.20 7.37
CA SER A 146 6.05 15.58 7.28
C SER A 146 6.39 16.02 5.85
N LYS A 147 6.34 15.09 4.89
CA LYS A 147 6.55 15.41 3.48
C LYS A 147 5.31 16.08 2.90
N LYS A 148 5.53 17.11 2.08
CA LYS A 148 4.45 17.75 1.32
C LYS A 148 4.59 17.41 -0.15
N ASN A 149 3.50 16.97 -0.76
CA ASN A 149 3.44 16.74 -2.20
C ASN A 149 3.62 18.05 -2.96
N SER A 150 4.34 17.97 -4.08
CA SER A 150 4.43 19.10 -5.00
C SER A 150 3.12 19.21 -5.82
N PRO A 151 2.82 20.41 -6.37
CA PRO A 151 1.70 20.56 -7.30
C PRO A 151 1.78 19.59 -8.50
N GLU A 152 3.00 19.32 -9.00
CA GLU A 152 3.24 18.38 -10.10
C GLU A 152 2.86 16.96 -9.73
N ASP A 153 3.22 16.51 -8.53
CA ASP A 153 2.85 15.17 -8.03
C ASP A 153 1.34 15.05 -7.91
N THR A 154 0.69 16.06 -7.34
CA THR A 154 -0.76 16.06 -7.19
C THR A 154 -1.45 15.99 -8.55
N GLU A 155 -1.00 16.76 -9.52
CA GLU A 155 -1.58 16.76 -10.87
C GLU A 155 -1.36 15.42 -11.57
N ARG A 156 -0.19 14.81 -11.40
CA ARG A 156 0.13 13.49 -11.95
C ARG A 156 -0.83 12.42 -11.41
N VAL A 157 -1.04 12.43 -10.09
CA VAL A 157 -1.94 11.47 -9.44
C VAL A 157 -3.38 11.72 -9.88
N LYS A 158 -3.81 12.97 -9.93
CA LYS A 158 -5.15 13.34 -10.40
C LYS A 158 -5.39 12.80 -11.82
N ASN A 159 -4.47 13.04 -12.74
CA ASN A 159 -4.56 12.56 -14.11
C ASN A 159 -4.61 11.04 -14.18
N TYR A 160 -3.82 10.36 -13.34
CA TYR A 160 -3.85 8.90 -13.26
C TYR A 160 -5.23 8.39 -12.83
N ILE A 161 -5.80 8.99 -11.78
CA ILE A 161 -7.12 8.60 -11.27
C ILE A 161 -8.19 8.80 -12.33
N GLU A 162 -8.21 9.97 -12.96
CA GLU A 162 -9.22 10.31 -13.97
C GLU A 162 -9.15 9.35 -15.15
N THR A 163 -7.95 9.01 -15.59
CA THR A 163 -7.74 8.10 -16.72
C THR A 163 -8.02 6.64 -16.34
N ARG A 164 -7.47 6.20 -15.22
CA ARG A 164 -7.56 4.79 -14.80
C ARG A 164 -8.97 4.37 -14.43
N TYR A 165 -9.69 5.24 -13.74
CA TYR A 165 -11.03 4.93 -13.22
C TYR A 165 -12.14 5.59 -14.04
N GLN A 166 -11.80 6.36 -15.08
CA GLN A 166 -12.74 7.05 -15.97
C GLN A 166 -13.70 7.93 -15.15
N VAL A 167 -13.16 8.72 -14.26
CA VAL A 167 -13.89 9.68 -13.44
C VAL A 167 -13.30 11.06 -13.62
N LYS A 168 -14.03 12.08 -13.20
CA LYS A 168 -13.54 13.46 -13.20
C LYS A 168 -13.53 13.97 -11.77
N LEU A 169 -12.36 14.46 -11.33
CA LEU A 169 -12.19 15.03 -9.99
C LEU A 169 -12.40 16.53 -9.95
#